data_abe26bd2704fe3f2b287a3867b42f002
#
_entry.id   abe26bd2704fe3f2b287a3867b42f002
#
_cell.length_a   1.000
_cell.length_b   1.000
_cell.length_c   1.000
_cell.angle_alpha   90.00
_cell.angle_beta   90.00
_cell.angle_gamma   90.00
#
_symmetry.space_group_name_H-M   'P 1'
#
loop_
_entity.id
_entity.type
_entity.pdbx_description
1 polymer ?
#
loop_
_entity_poly.entity_id
_entity_poly.type
_entity_poly.pdbx_seq_one_letter_code
_entity_poly.pdbx_strand_id
1 'polypeptide(L)'
;MRKNILIIRSANFSVIDLLIDYILKNNERPNIFFISQEAGVSSIKERFLDGNIYIYPNGSFNYKTLNKNKHLADSINKIIYDEIYMPSSYENFDDFQEIKLILSTIKREKTFSFNCYGKITELSLDFKVLYFNYKFMFPFKFIFSLLVTGIVCFISIIYHIIKYHVLKNEV
;
A
#
# COMPACT_ATOMS: atom_id res chain seq x y z
N MET A 1 24.45 8.37 -15.85
CA MET A 1 24.45 7.76 -14.49
C MET A 1 23.34 6.70 -14.47
N ARG A 2 23.56 5.50 -13.89
CA ARG A 2 22.48 4.49 -13.81
C ARG A 2 21.47 4.91 -12.75
N LYS A 3 20.18 4.90 -13.07
CA LYS A 3 19.11 5.19 -12.11
C LYS A 3 18.96 4.06 -11.09
N ASN A 4 18.80 4.41 -9.83
CA ASN A 4 18.43 3.49 -8.75
C ASN A 4 16.91 3.48 -8.61
N ILE A 5 16.29 2.35 -8.90
CA ILE A 5 14.84 2.19 -8.89
C ILE A 5 14.44 1.16 -7.84
N LEU A 6 13.56 1.53 -6.93
CA LEU A 6 13.05 0.64 -5.89
C LEU A 6 11.60 0.24 -6.19
N ILE A 7 11.31 -1.05 -6.09
CA ILE A 7 9.97 -1.60 -6.24
C ILE A 7 9.56 -2.27 -4.94
N ILE A 8 8.44 -1.84 -4.34
CA ILE A 8 7.84 -2.59 -3.24
C ILE A 8 6.90 -3.66 -3.78
N ARG A 9 7.15 -4.95 -3.46
CA ARG A 9 6.33 -6.05 -3.97
C ARG A 9 4.97 -6.09 -3.27
N SER A 10 4.05 -5.26 -3.70
CA SER A 10 2.67 -5.16 -3.19
C SER A 10 1.62 -5.69 -4.17
N ALA A 11 2.04 -6.17 -5.34
CA ALA A 11 1.18 -6.73 -6.37
C ALA A 11 1.59 -8.16 -6.74
N ASN A 12 0.75 -8.83 -7.53
CA ASN A 12 1.08 -10.10 -8.15
C ASN A 12 2.19 -9.94 -9.20
N PHE A 13 2.84 -11.05 -9.58
CA PHE A 13 3.99 -11.00 -10.48
C PHE A 13 3.65 -10.53 -11.89
N SER A 14 2.44 -10.75 -12.40
CA SER A 14 2.04 -10.26 -13.72
C SER A 14 2.08 -8.73 -13.81
N VAL A 15 1.69 -8.04 -12.75
CA VAL A 15 1.78 -6.56 -12.69
C VAL A 15 3.23 -6.10 -12.50
N ILE A 16 4.03 -6.86 -11.74
CA ILE A 16 5.46 -6.55 -11.56
C ILE A 16 6.21 -6.74 -12.89
N ASP A 17 5.93 -7.79 -13.65
CA ASP A 17 6.51 -8.03 -14.97
C ASP A 17 6.21 -6.86 -15.92
N LEU A 18 4.93 -6.41 -15.98
CA LEU A 18 4.53 -5.22 -16.76
C LEU A 18 5.28 -3.95 -16.32
N LEU A 19 5.43 -3.75 -15.02
CA LEU A 19 6.17 -2.61 -14.47
C LEU A 19 7.64 -2.66 -14.86
N ILE A 20 8.27 -3.83 -14.80
CA ILE A 20 9.68 -3.98 -15.16
C ILE A 20 9.89 -3.76 -16.65
N ASP A 21 9.02 -4.28 -17.50
CA ASP A 21 9.07 -4.02 -18.94
C ASP A 21 8.97 -2.50 -19.21
N TYR A 22 8.08 -1.80 -18.50
CA TYR A 22 8.00 -0.35 -18.57
C TYR A 22 9.31 0.33 -18.14
N ILE A 23 9.89 -0.08 -17.00
CA ILE A 23 11.12 0.49 -16.47
C ILE A 23 12.28 0.29 -17.45
N LEU A 24 12.46 -0.93 -17.98
CA LEU A 24 13.55 -1.28 -18.90
C LEU A 24 13.41 -0.56 -20.24
N LYS A 25 12.18 -0.33 -20.71
CA LYS A 25 11.92 0.43 -21.94
C LYS A 25 12.29 1.90 -21.81
N ASN A 26 12.15 2.47 -20.62
CA ASN A 26 12.33 3.92 -20.38
C ASN A 26 13.67 4.28 -19.73
N ASN A 27 14.51 3.30 -19.36
CA ASN A 27 15.77 3.55 -18.69
C ASN A 27 16.87 2.62 -19.22
N GLU A 28 18.04 3.17 -19.54
CA GLU A 28 19.20 2.37 -19.95
C GLU A 28 19.86 1.73 -18.72
N ARG A 29 19.73 0.39 -18.58
CA ARG A 29 20.38 -0.43 -17.54
C ARG A 29 20.19 0.12 -16.11
N PRO A 30 18.93 0.26 -15.63
CA PRO A 30 18.69 0.74 -14.27
C PRO A 30 19.19 -0.28 -13.23
N ASN A 31 19.57 0.19 -12.05
CA ASN A 31 19.78 -0.65 -10.88
C ASN A 31 18.43 -0.86 -10.19
N ILE A 32 17.91 -2.07 -10.26
CA ILE A 32 16.59 -2.38 -9.69
C ILE A 32 16.76 -3.01 -8.31
N PHE A 33 16.01 -2.48 -7.34
CA PHE A 33 15.95 -2.93 -5.97
C PHE A 33 14.52 -3.35 -5.64
N PHE A 34 14.38 -4.36 -4.80
CA PHE A 34 13.08 -4.84 -4.34
C PHE A 34 12.97 -4.79 -2.82
N ILE A 35 11.80 -4.44 -2.31
CA ILE A 35 11.37 -4.77 -0.95
C ILE A 35 10.32 -5.88 -1.09
N SER A 36 10.60 -7.07 -0.55
CA SER A 36 9.70 -8.23 -0.64
C SER A 36 9.70 -9.03 0.63
N GLN A 37 8.57 -9.65 0.95
CA GLN A 37 8.54 -10.72 1.95
C GLN A 37 9.34 -11.92 1.45
N GLU A 38 9.79 -12.78 2.37
CA GLU A 38 10.59 -13.97 2.07
C GLU A 38 9.93 -14.88 1.02
N ALA A 39 8.61 -15.07 1.10
CA ALA A 39 7.85 -15.86 0.14
C ALA A 39 7.94 -15.39 -1.33
N GLY A 40 8.35 -14.14 -1.57
CA GLY A 40 8.50 -13.60 -2.93
C GLY A 40 9.94 -13.63 -3.45
N VAL A 41 10.91 -13.94 -2.60
CA VAL A 41 12.34 -13.80 -2.94
C VAL A 41 12.78 -14.76 -4.05
N SER A 42 12.36 -16.03 -3.98
CA SER A 42 12.69 -17.03 -5.01
C SER A 42 12.18 -16.60 -6.39
N SER A 43 10.91 -16.21 -6.46
CA SER A 43 10.29 -15.78 -7.72
C SER A 43 10.92 -14.50 -8.28
N ILE A 44 11.38 -13.57 -7.44
CA ILE A 44 12.11 -12.39 -7.89
C ILE A 44 13.46 -12.79 -8.46
N LYS A 45 14.22 -13.67 -7.78
CA LYS A 45 15.52 -14.13 -8.24
C LYS A 45 15.46 -14.91 -9.55
N GLU A 46 14.42 -15.73 -9.74
CA GLU A 46 14.21 -16.47 -10.99
C GLU A 46 13.94 -15.55 -12.18
N ARG A 47 13.25 -14.43 -11.96
CA ARG A 47 12.82 -13.50 -13.01
C ARG A 47 13.81 -12.37 -13.25
N PHE A 48 14.51 -11.93 -12.18
CA PHE A 48 15.36 -10.73 -12.19
C PHE A 48 16.71 -11.04 -11.52
N LEU A 49 17.62 -11.67 -12.29
CA LEU A 49 18.92 -12.18 -11.82
C LEU A 49 19.78 -11.12 -11.10
N ASP A 50 19.69 -9.85 -11.50
CA ASP A 50 20.51 -8.76 -10.95
C ASP A 50 19.79 -7.94 -9.89
N GLY A 51 18.61 -8.37 -9.45
CA GLY A 51 17.79 -7.61 -8.48
C GLY A 51 18.34 -7.66 -7.04
N ASN A 52 18.69 -6.51 -6.48
CA ASN A 52 18.98 -6.39 -5.04
C ASN A 52 17.67 -6.48 -4.24
N ILE A 53 17.59 -7.41 -3.28
CA ILE A 53 16.36 -7.68 -2.54
C ILE A 53 16.55 -7.36 -1.07
N TYR A 54 15.74 -6.45 -0.54
CA TYR A 54 15.55 -6.24 0.90
C TYR A 54 14.43 -7.14 1.38
N ILE A 55 14.76 -8.06 2.28
CA ILE A 55 13.77 -9.01 2.81
C ILE A 55 13.00 -8.33 3.94
N TYR A 56 11.71 -8.10 3.69
CA TYR A 56 10.80 -7.58 4.68
C TYR A 56 10.27 -8.73 5.56
N PRO A 57 10.11 -8.55 6.89
CA PRO A 57 9.55 -9.57 7.77
C PRO A 57 8.21 -10.11 7.27
N ASN A 58 7.94 -11.39 7.52
CA ASN A 58 6.71 -12.05 7.10
C ASN A 58 5.46 -11.34 7.65
N GLY A 59 4.36 -11.40 6.90
CA GLY A 59 3.11 -10.71 7.16
C GLY A 59 2.85 -9.56 6.19
N SER A 60 1.86 -8.73 6.49
CA SER A 60 1.56 -7.54 5.67
C SER A 60 2.63 -6.45 5.85
N PHE A 61 2.83 -5.64 4.81
CA PHE A 61 3.63 -4.42 4.92
C PHE A 61 3.01 -3.50 5.97
N ASN A 62 3.78 -3.20 7.03
CA ASN A 62 3.31 -2.39 8.16
C ASN A 62 4.43 -1.46 8.63
N TYR A 63 4.13 -0.18 8.75
CA TYR A 63 5.10 0.84 9.15
C TYR A 63 5.75 0.55 10.51
N LYS A 64 4.97 0.08 11.49
CA LYS A 64 5.52 -0.24 12.84
C LYS A 64 6.57 -1.35 12.77
N THR A 65 6.36 -2.34 11.90
CA THR A 65 7.30 -3.45 11.67
C THR A 65 8.61 -2.93 11.08
N LEU A 66 8.57 -2.06 10.07
CA LEU A 66 9.77 -1.43 9.51
C LEU A 66 10.49 -0.59 10.56
N ASN A 67 9.78 0.24 11.31
CA ASN A 67 10.35 1.12 12.32
C ASN A 67 11.01 0.35 13.48
N LYS A 68 10.52 -0.85 13.81
CA LYS A 68 11.17 -1.74 14.79
C LYS A 68 12.42 -2.40 14.21
N ASN A 69 12.47 -2.65 12.91
CA ASN A 69 13.62 -3.26 12.23
C ASN A 69 14.56 -2.18 11.70
N LYS A 70 15.27 -1.51 12.61
CA LYS A 70 16.20 -0.42 12.25
C LYS A 70 17.25 -0.83 11.23
N HIS A 71 17.80 -2.05 11.35
CA HIS A 71 18.81 -2.56 10.42
C HIS A 71 18.29 -2.60 8.97
N LEU A 72 17.06 -3.06 8.76
CA LEU A 72 16.43 -3.06 7.44
C LEU A 72 16.17 -1.62 6.95
N ALA A 73 15.60 -0.77 7.80
CA ALA A 73 15.33 0.62 7.46
C ALA A 73 16.63 1.39 7.09
N ASP A 74 17.70 1.20 7.85
CA ASP A 74 19.00 1.81 7.59
C ASP A 74 19.62 1.26 6.30
N SER A 75 19.49 -0.06 6.04
CA SER A 75 20.00 -0.69 4.83
C SER A 75 19.31 -0.15 3.58
N ILE A 76 18.00 0.00 3.60
CA ILE A 76 17.23 0.62 2.50
C ILE A 76 17.68 2.07 2.30
N ASN A 77 17.84 2.84 3.37
CA ASN A 77 18.19 4.27 3.32
C ASN A 77 19.68 4.58 3.09
N LYS A 78 20.55 3.57 2.89
CA LYS A 78 21.92 3.78 2.42
C LYS A 78 21.97 4.32 0.99
N ILE A 79 20.94 4.09 0.21
CA ILE A 79 20.82 4.51 -1.19
C ILE A 79 19.76 5.60 -1.29
N ILE A 80 19.99 6.58 -2.14
CA ILE A 80 18.97 7.51 -2.60
C ILE A 80 18.42 6.94 -3.90
N TYR A 81 17.10 6.73 -3.95
CA TYR A 81 16.43 6.21 -5.14
C TYR A 81 15.95 7.37 -6.01
N ASP A 82 16.25 7.29 -7.31
CA ASP A 82 15.70 8.24 -8.29
C ASP A 82 14.17 8.05 -8.40
N GLU A 83 13.74 6.79 -8.41
CA GLU A 83 12.32 6.45 -8.55
C GLU A 83 11.95 5.30 -7.60
N ILE A 84 10.78 5.41 -6.97
CA ILE A 84 10.17 4.32 -6.21
C ILE A 84 8.82 3.99 -6.85
N TYR A 85 8.56 2.70 -7.06
CA TYR A 85 7.29 2.23 -7.57
C TYR A 85 6.52 1.42 -6.55
N MET A 86 5.23 1.74 -6.43
CA MET A 86 4.23 1.03 -5.64
C MET A 86 3.22 0.38 -6.58
N PRO A 87 3.44 -0.88 -7.03
CA PRO A 87 2.51 -1.59 -7.88
C PRO A 87 1.28 -2.07 -7.11
N SER A 88 0.12 -2.13 -7.78
CA SER A 88 -1.14 -2.67 -7.26
C SER A 88 -1.76 -3.64 -8.25
N SER A 89 -2.25 -4.78 -7.76
CA SER A 89 -3.08 -5.71 -8.53
C SER A 89 -4.49 -5.19 -8.78
N TYR A 90 -4.83 -4.03 -8.22
CA TYR A 90 -6.12 -3.36 -8.34
C TYR A 90 -5.99 -2.03 -9.07
N GLU A 91 -7.12 -1.44 -9.45
CA GLU A 91 -7.17 -0.14 -10.12
C GLU A 91 -6.79 1.00 -9.17
N ASN A 92 -7.25 0.93 -7.92
CA ASN A 92 -7.03 1.95 -6.89
C ASN A 92 -5.97 1.55 -5.85
N PHE A 93 -5.61 2.51 -4.99
CA PHE A 93 -4.58 2.39 -3.96
C PHE A 93 -5.11 2.81 -2.57
N ASP A 94 -6.41 2.67 -2.32
CA ASP A 94 -7.03 3.15 -1.08
C ASP A 94 -6.54 2.38 0.14
N ASP A 95 -6.31 1.07 0.00
CA ASP A 95 -5.83 0.18 1.07
C ASP A 95 -4.30 0.24 1.29
N PHE A 96 -3.58 1.07 0.54
CA PHE A 96 -2.11 1.14 0.58
C PHE A 96 -1.54 2.15 1.58
N GLN A 97 -2.29 2.56 2.60
CA GLN A 97 -1.88 3.59 3.56
C GLN A 97 -0.58 3.21 4.30
N GLU A 98 -0.45 1.95 4.73
CA GLU A 98 0.76 1.44 5.40
C GLU A 98 1.97 1.47 4.46
N ILE A 99 1.80 1.09 3.20
CA ILE A 99 2.85 1.10 2.19
C ILE A 99 3.25 2.53 1.87
N LYS A 100 2.29 3.45 1.67
CA LYS A 100 2.56 4.88 1.47
C LYS A 100 3.38 5.46 2.64
N LEU A 101 3.03 5.06 3.88
CA LEU A 101 3.74 5.49 5.07
C LEU A 101 5.18 4.94 5.12
N ILE A 102 5.39 3.66 4.77
CA ILE A 102 6.72 3.07 4.61
C ILE A 102 7.53 3.84 3.58
N LEU A 103 6.97 4.03 2.38
CA LEU A 103 7.66 4.71 1.27
C LEU A 103 7.98 6.17 1.60
N SER A 104 7.16 6.84 2.42
CA SER A 104 7.43 8.22 2.84
C SER A 104 8.69 8.37 3.73
N THR A 105 9.19 7.27 4.33
CA THR A 105 10.41 7.26 5.15
C THR A 105 11.67 6.92 4.37
N ILE A 106 11.56 6.54 3.10
CA ILE A 106 12.68 6.14 2.25
C ILE A 106 13.21 7.35 1.49
N LYS A 107 14.54 7.49 1.41
CA LYS A 107 15.23 8.56 0.67
C LYS A 107 15.01 8.38 -0.83
N ARG A 108 14.39 9.36 -1.48
CA ARG A 108 14.01 9.29 -2.89
C ARG A 108 13.82 10.65 -3.52
N GLU A 109 13.87 10.71 -4.85
CA GLU A 109 13.47 11.88 -5.62
C GLU A 109 11.98 11.84 -5.97
N LYS A 110 11.51 10.72 -6.55
CA LYS A 110 10.12 10.56 -7.00
C LYS A 110 9.50 9.26 -6.53
N THR A 111 8.18 9.26 -6.37
CA THR A 111 7.40 8.04 -6.08
C THR A 111 6.24 7.93 -7.05
N PHE A 112 6.01 6.72 -7.56
CA PHE A 112 4.95 6.43 -8.49
C PHE A 112 4.08 5.27 -7.99
N SER A 113 2.79 5.37 -8.24
CA SER A 113 1.90 4.21 -8.22
C SER A 113 1.80 3.62 -9.62
N PHE A 114 1.65 2.29 -9.72
CA PHE A 114 1.50 1.54 -10.96
C PHE A 114 0.37 0.52 -10.78
N ASN A 115 -0.73 0.66 -11.50
CA ASN A 115 -1.88 -0.25 -11.35
C ASN A 115 -1.86 -1.41 -12.35
N CYS A 116 -2.81 -2.35 -12.20
CA CYS A 116 -2.94 -3.53 -13.06
C CYS A 116 -3.20 -3.22 -14.55
N TYR A 117 -3.60 -2.00 -14.90
CA TYR A 117 -3.78 -1.53 -16.28
C TYR A 117 -2.56 -0.79 -16.84
N GLY A 118 -1.44 -0.76 -16.10
CA GLY A 118 -0.24 -0.04 -16.50
C GLY A 118 -0.32 1.48 -16.33
N LYS A 119 -1.35 2.00 -15.65
CA LYS A 119 -1.45 3.44 -15.36
C LYS A 119 -0.46 3.84 -14.28
N ILE A 120 0.31 4.88 -14.58
CA ILE A 120 1.30 5.46 -13.67
C ILE A 120 0.80 6.80 -13.16
N THR A 121 0.93 7.02 -11.86
CA THR A 121 0.59 8.29 -11.24
C THR A 121 1.68 8.67 -10.24
N GLU A 122 2.23 9.89 -10.35
CA GLU A 122 3.18 10.40 -9.38
C GLU A 122 2.50 10.68 -8.04
N LEU A 123 3.14 10.26 -6.96
CA LEU A 123 2.62 10.39 -5.60
C LEU A 123 3.45 11.41 -4.81
N SER A 124 2.79 12.41 -4.25
CA SER A 124 3.38 13.28 -3.23
C SER A 124 3.16 12.65 -1.85
N LEU A 125 4.24 12.12 -1.25
CA LEU A 125 4.18 11.44 0.05
C LEU A 125 4.79 12.33 1.14
N ASP A 126 3.94 13.06 1.88
CA ASP A 126 4.33 13.77 3.10
C ASP A 126 4.12 12.84 4.31
N PHE A 127 5.21 12.50 4.99
CA PHE A 127 5.19 11.62 6.16
C PHE A 127 4.27 12.16 7.28
N LYS A 128 4.30 13.45 7.56
CA LYS A 128 3.52 14.04 8.67
C LYS A 128 2.03 13.92 8.39
N VAL A 129 1.61 14.23 7.16
CA VAL A 129 0.22 14.14 6.72
C VAL A 129 -0.25 12.68 6.73
N LEU A 130 0.55 11.77 6.16
CA LEU A 130 0.23 10.35 6.13
C LEU A 130 0.16 9.73 7.53
N TYR A 131 1.10 10.07 8.41
CA TYR A 131 1.12 9.58 9.79
C TYR A 131 -0.04 10.11 10.62
N PHE A 132 -0.40 11.39 10.44
CA PHE A 132 -1.58 11.97 11.07
C PHE A 132 -2.87 11.26 10.63
N ASN A 133 -3.03 11.07 9.31
CA ASN A 133 -4.18 10.35 8.77
C ASN A 133 -4.25 8.92 9.30
N TYR A 134 -3.12 8.21 9.31
CA TYR A 134 -3.03 6.83 9.81
C TYR A 134 -3.38 6.75 11.31
N LYS A 135 -2.84 7.64 12.13
CA LYS A 135 -2.96 7.57 13.58
C LYS A 135 -4.30 8.09 14.11
N PHE A 136 -4.86 9.13 13.48
CA PHE A 136 -6.04 9.83 14.00
C PHE A 136 -7.26 9.69 13.10
N MET A 137 -7.13 9.95 11.80
CA MET A 137 -8.28 9.98 10.90
C MET A 137 -8.88 8.60 10.66
N PHE A 138 -8.04 7.56 10.54
CA PHE A 138 -8.54 6.21 10.29
C PHE A 138 -9.34 5.65 11.49
N PRO A 139 -8.82 5.66 12.74
CA PRO A 139 -9.62 5.27 13.91
C PRO A 139 -10.89 6.11 14.08
N PHE A 140 -10.82 7.43 13.83
CA PHE A 140 -11.97 8.32 13.93
C PHE A 140 -13.06 7.96 12.92
N LYS A 141 -12.70 7.72 11.65
CA LYS A 141 -13.65 7.28 10.62
C LYS A 141 -14.31 5.94 10.98
N PHE A 142 -13.54 5.01 11.55
CA PHE A 142 -14.07 3.71 11.98
C PHE A 142 -15.10 3.87 13.12
N ILE A 143 -14.77 4.64 14.16
CA ILE A 143 -15.69 4.90 15.29
C ILE A 143 -16.96 5.61 14.79
N PHE A 144 -16.81 6.62 13.93
CA PHE A 144 -17.93 7.35 13.36
C PHE A 144 -18.84 6.44 12.53
N SER A 145 -18.27 5.56 11.71
CA SER A 145 -19.03 4.56 10.94
C SER A 145 -19.83 3.62 11.84
N LEU A 146 -19.24 3.14 12.95
CA LEU A 146 -19.95 2.31 13.92
C LEU A 146 -21.13 3.03 14.58
N LEU A 147 -20.94 4.30 14.94
CA LEU A 147 -22.03 5.12 15.52
C LEU A 147 -23.18 5.30 14.54
N VAL A 148 -22.88 5.68 13.30
CA VAL A 148 -23.92 5.85 12.25
C VAL A 148 -24.65 4.52 12.00
N THR A 149 -23.94 3.42 11.88
CA THR A 149 -24.54 2.08 11.69
C THR A 149 -25.43 1.72 12.88
N GLY A 150 -25.00 1.98 14.12
CA GLY A 150 -25.79 1.75 15.32
C GLY A 150 -27.09 2.53 15.32
N ILE A 151 -27.06 3.81 14.95
CA ILE A 151 -28.26 4.68 14.84
C ILE A 151 -29.22 4.13 13.78
N VAL A 152 -28.71 3.76 12.59
CA VAL A 152 -29.56 3.21 11.52
C VAL A 152 -30.21 1.90 11.94
N CYS A 153 -29.47 1.00 12.59
CA CYS A 153 -30.03 -0.25 13.12
C CYS A 153 -31.12 0.03 14.18
N PHE A 154 -30.88 0.97 15.09
CA PHE A 154 -31.84 1.33 16.13
C PHE A 154 -33.15 1.88 15.53
N ILE A 155 -33.06 2.81 14.58
CA ILE A 155 -34.22 3.36 13.85
C ILE A 155 -34.98 2.24 13.11
N SER A 156 -34.27 1.33 12.46
CA SER A 156 -34.87 0.19 11.76
C SER A 156 -35.65 -0.72 12.70
N ILE A 157 -35.11 -1.02 13.89
CA ILE A 157 -35.79 -1.85 14.90
C ILE A 157 -37.07 -1.14 15.36
N ILE A 158 -37.01 0.13 15.68
CA ILE A 158 -38.21 0.92 16.11
C ILE A 158 -39.26 0.90 15.00
N TYR A 159 -38.86 1.14 13.76
CA TYR A 159 -39.78 1.09 12.61
C TYR A 159 -40.47 -0.27 12.50
N HIS A 160 -39.74 -1.37 12.62
CA HIS A 160 -40.32 -2.72 12.58
C HIS A 160 -41.27 -3.01 13.74
N ILE A 161 -40.95 -2.56 14.94
CA ILE A 161 -41.83 -2.71 16.13
C ILE A 161 -43.15 -1.93 15.91
N ILE A 162 -43.08 -0.68 15.49
CA ILE A 162 -44.26 0.15 15.21
C ILE A 162 -45.11 -0.50 14.11
N LYS A 163 -44.48 -0.88 12.98
CA LYS A 163 -45.18 -1.55 11.88
C LYS A 163 -45.89 -2.84 12.32
N TYR A 164 -45.24 -3.63 13.16
CA TYR A 164 -45.84 -4.87 13.68
C TYR A 164 -47.04 -4.58 14.56
N HIS A 165 -46.98 -3.58 15.44
CA HIS A 165 -48.12 -3.23 16.28
C HIS A 165 -49.29 -2.63 15.50
N VAL A 166 -49.03 -1.79 14.49
CA VAL A 166 -50.08 -1.22 13.62
C VAL A 166 -50.76 -2.30 12.82
N LEU A 167 -50.04 -3.19 12.16
CA LEU A 167 -50.63 -4.28 11.36
C LEU A 167 -51.41 -5.31 12.21
N LYS A 168 -51.04 -5.47 13.49
CA LYS A 168 -51.74 -6.41 14.37
C LYS A 168 -53.07 -5.81 14.89
N ASN A 169 -53.22 -4.49 14.86
CA ASN A 169 -54.48 -3.83 15.30
C ASN A 169 -55.50 -3.59 14.16
N GLU A 170 -55.11 -3.93 12.90
CA GLU A 170 -55.98 -3.84 11.72
C GLU A 170 -56.64 -5.17 11.35
N VAL A 171 -56.39 -6.25 12.12
CA VAL A 171 -56.99 -7.56 11.99
C VAL A 171 -57.90 -7.81 13.23
#